data_567d3f2c2235ab9e75b6e643e521c6a5
#
_entry.id   567d3f2c2235ab9e75b6e643e521c6a5
#
_cell.length_a   1.000
_cell.length_b   1.000
_cell.length_c   1.000
_cell.angle_alpha   90.00
_cell.angle_beta   90.00
_cell.angle_gamma   90.00
#
_symmetry.space_group_name_H-M   'P 1'
#
loop_
_entity.id
_entity.type
_entity.pdbx_description
1 polymer ?
#
loop_
_entity_poly.entity_id
_entity_poly.type
_entity_poly.pdbx_seq_one_letter_code
_entity_poly.pdbx_strand_id
1 'polypeptide(L)'
;LGNDFEVVAEGLNAALDVGNEGVASLGFRGEALSSIAAVSRCEMITKTKDELTGVRYCIEGGTEVEYEEIGAPDGTSIIIRDIFYNTPARRKFLKSASTEGAHISELVEKLAMSNTNIAFKFISNGQIKLQTNGSGNLKDIVYQLYGKEISKALCNVDYKKDGIKISGVVARPEVTRSSRNLENIFVNGRYIKDNIISKAIEDGFGDRLMQHQYPFCALKFELDGVDVNVHP
;
A
#
# COMPACT_ATOMS: atom_id res chain seq x y z
N LEU A 1 5.10 -4.26 33.82
CA LEU A 1 3.86 -3.98 33.02
C LEU A 1 4.13 -3.01 31.86
N GLY A 2 5.31 -2.40 31.74
CA GLY A 2 5.73 -1.55 30.62
C GLY A 2 6.48 -2.28 29.51
N ASN A 3 7.01 -3.48 29.80
CA ASN A 3 7.90 -4.17 28.86
C ASN A 3 7.16 -5.06 27.84
N ASP A 4 5.94 -5.50 28.14
CA ASP A 4 5.23 -6.45 27.27
C ASP A 4 4.66 -5.78 26.02
N PHE A 5 4.37 -4.49 26.11
CA PHE A 5 3.98 -3.68 24.93
C PHE A 5 5.17 -3.40 24.01
N GLU A 6 6.36 -3.20 24.56
CA GLU A 6 7.60 -3.11 23.80
C GLU A 6 7.90 -4.42 23.08
N VAL A 7 7.70 -5.58 23.71
CA VAL A 7 7.96 -6.90 23.08
C VAL A 7 6.97 -7.21 21.95
N VAL A 8 5.68 -6.86 22.07
CA VAL A 8 4.70 -7.03 20.98
C VAL A 8 4.94 -5.99 19.88
N ALA A 9 5.27 -4.76 20.21
CA ALA A 9 5.69 -3.73 19.27
C ALA A 9 7.05 -4.05 18.65
N GLU A 10 8.01 -4.62 19.40
CA GLU A 10 9.27 -5.12 18.88
C GLU A 10 9.08 -6.36 18.00
N GLY A 11 8.17 -7.27 18.30
CA GLY A 11 7.82 -8.41 17.45
C GLY A 11 7.18 -7.95 16.13
N LEU A 12 6.31 -6.94 16.15
CA LEU A 12 5.76 -6.30 14.95
C LEU A 12 6.84 -5.47 14.22
N ASN A 13 7.68 -4.77 14.96
CA ASN A 13 8.82 -4.03 14.42
C ASN A 13 9.91 -4.98 13.93
N ALA A 14 10.19 -6.11 14.58
CA ALA A 14 11.14 -7.10 14.11
C ALA A 14 10.63 -7.86 12.85
N ALA A 15 9.33 -8.02 12.69
CA ALA A 15 8.74 -8.48 11.42
C ALA A 15 8.78 -7.39 10.33
N LEU A 16 8.96 -6.12 10.72
CA LEU A 16 9.09 -4.95 9.85
C LEU A 16 10.52 -4.38 9.83
N ASP A 17 11.37 -4.76 10.80
CA ASP A 17 12.75 -4.32 10.94
C ASP A 17 13.68 -5.28 10.22
N VAL A 18 13.85 -5.04 8.95
CA VAL A 18 15.05 -5.50 8.24
C VAL A 18 16.14 -4.49 8.60
N GLY A 19 17.08 -4.93 9.40
CA GLY A 19 18.12 -4.15 10.05
C GLY A 19 18.70 -2.95 9.31
N ASN A 20 19.26 -2.09 10.05
CA ASN A 20 19.86 -0.76 9.89
C ASN A 20 20.74 -0.46 8.66
N GLU A 21 20.51 -1.11 7.52
CA GLU A 21 21.20 -0.85 6.26
C GLU A 21 20.19 -0.55 5.15
N GLY A 22 19.75 0.70 5.07
CA GLY A 22 18.84 1.21 4.05
C GLY A 22 17.38 0.94 4.40
N VAL A 23 16.49 1.94 4.28
CA VAL A 23 15.05 1.81 4.56
C VAL A 23 14.43 0.84 3.54
N ALA A 24 14.45 -0.46 3.86
CA ALA A 24 13.82 -1.52 3.07
C ALA A 24 12.32 -1.64 3.35
N SER A 25 11.80 -0.96 4.40
CA SER A 25 10.37 -0.99 4.76
C SER A 25 9.60 0.16 4.14
N LEU A 26 8.30 -0.07 3.84
CA LEU A 26 7.38 0.97 3.37
C LEU A 26 7.02 2.00 4.45
N GLY A 27 7.23 1.67 5.74
CA GLY A 27 7.06 2.53 6.90
C GLY A 27 8.40 2.81 7.57
N PHE A 28 8.55 3.96 8.24
CA PHE A 28 9.80 4.34 8.90
C PHE A 28 9.62 4.90 10.33
N ARG A 29 8.38 5.15 10.77
CA ARG A 29 8.12 5.73 12.10
C ARG A 29 7.70 4.71 13.16
N GLY A 30 7.24 3.49 12.76
CA GLY A 30 6.71 2.50 13.70
C GLY A 30 5.42 2.90 14.44
N GLU A 31 4.88 4.11 14.19
CA GLU A 31 3.82 4.74 14.99
C GLU A 31 2.39 4.48 14.47
N ALA A 32 2.24 3.84 13.30
CA ALA A 32 0.93 3.74 12.66
C ALA A 32 -0.09 2.97 13.52
N LEU A 33 0.29 1.79 14.03
CA LEU A 33 -0.62 0.95 14.79
C LEU A 33 -0.95 1.55 16.16
N SER A 34 0.02 2.14 16.85
CA SER A 34 -0.20 2.84 18.12
C SER A 34 -1.12 4.05 17.96
N SER A 35 -0.94 4.81 16.88
CA SER A 35 -1.82 5.95 16.56
C SER A 35 -3.25 5.53 16.24
N ILE A 36 -3.44 4.39 15.56
CA ILE A 36 -4.76 3.83 15.28
C ILE A 36 -5.39 3.32 16.58
N ALA A 37 -4.66 2.57 17.38
CA ALA A 37 -5.14 2.03 18.65
C ALA A 37 -5.58 3.12 19.63
N ALA A 38 -4.88 4.28 19.64
CA ALA A 38 -5.23 5.43 20.49
C ALA A 38 -6.60 6.05 20.15
N VAL A 39 -7.14 5.84 18.96
CA VAL A 39 -8.40 6.47 18.50
C VAL A 39 -9.46 5.48 18.06
N SER A 40 -9.28 4.20 18.36
CA SER A 40 -10.18 3.12 17.94
C SER A 40 -10.29 2.02 19.00
N ARG A 41 -11.10 1.03 18.70
CA ARG A 41 -11.08 -0.28 19.35
C ARG A 41 -10.31 -1.23 18.43
N CYS A 42 -9.14 -1.64 18.87
CA CYS A 42 -8.21 -2.46 18.11
C CYS A 42 -8.14 -3.86 18.74
N GLU A 43 -8.33 -4.89 17.94
CA GLU A 43 -8.13 -6.28 18.32
C GLU A 43 -7.08 -6.86 17.37
N MET A 44 -6.03 -7.46 17.92
CA MET A 44 -4.99 -8.14 17.17
C MET A 44 -4.96 -9.61 17.58
N ILE A 45 -4.98 -10.50 16.59
CA ILE A 45 -4.81 -11.95 16.79
C ILE A 45 -3.60 -12.33 15.95
N THR A 46 -2.60 -12.91 16.60
CA THR A 46 -1.34 -13.28 15.91
C THR A 46 -0.79 -14.59 16.41
N LYS A 47 -0.20 -15.36 15.50
CA LYS A 47 0.53 -16.59 15.79
C LYS A 47 1.67 -16.78 14.79
N THR A 48 2.84 -17.13 15.26
CA THR A 48 3.94 -17.57 14.38
C THR A 48 3.79 -19.06 14.02
N LYS A 49 4.49 -19.50 12.97
CA LYS A 49 4.44 -20.91 12.55
C LYS A 49 5.04 -21.87 13.56
N ASP A 50 5.96 -21.38 14.38
CA ASP A 50 6.74 -22.19 15.33
C ASP A 50 6.09 -22.29 16.72
N GLU A 51 5.01 -21.55 16.96
CA GLU A 51 4.28 -21.53 18.21
C GLU A 51 3.02 -22.40 18.14
N LEU A 52 2.67 -23.05 19.28
CA LEU A 52 1.48 -23.87 19.42
C LEU A 52 0.22 -23.01 19.61
N THR A 53 0.35 -21.93 20.39
CA THR A 53 -0.72 -21.00 20.71
C THR A 53 -0.45 -19.65 20.06
N GLY A 54 -1.50 -18.91 19.76
CA GLY A 54 -1.43 -17.51 19.36
C GLY A 54 -1.82 -16.61 20.53
N VAL A 55 -1.76 -15.31 20.29
CA VAL A 55 -2.15 -14.28 21.24
C VAL A 55 -3.29 -13.46 20.65
N ARG A 56 -4.28 -13.16 21.49
CA ARG A 56 -5.29 -12.14 21.27
C ARG A 56 -5.01 -10.95 22.16
N TYR A 57 -4.93 -9.78 21.57
CA TYR A 57 -4.62 -8.53 22.25
C TYR A 57 -5.63 -7.45 21.89
N CYS A 58 -6.28 -6.86 22.89
CA CYS A 58 -7.32 -5.86 22.71
C CYS A 58 -6.92 -4.53 23.37
N ILE A 59 -7.02 -3.44 22.61
CA ILE A 59 -6.75 -2.07 23.05
C ILE A 59 -7.98 -1.21 22.73
N GLU A 60 -8.41 -0.40 23.67
CA GLU A 60 -9.45 0.61 23.46
C GLU A 60 -8.95 2.00 23.84
N GLY A 61 -8.89 2.91 22.84
CA GLY A 61 -8.46 4.30 23.06
C GLY A 61 -7.05 4.43 23.64
N GLY A 62 -6.14 3.49 23.28
CA GLY A 62 -4.77 3.47 23.76
C GLY A 62 -4.58 2.74 25.11
N THR A 63 -5.64 2.16 25.69
CA THR A 63 -5.57 1.41 26.93
C THR A 63 -5.76 -0.09 26.65
N GLU A 64 -4.84 -0.92 27.19
CA GLU A 64 -4.98 -2.37 27.12
C GLU A 64 -6.23 -2.81 27.88
N VAL A 65 -7.06 -3.66 27.25
CA VAL A 65 -8.30 -4.19 27.80
C VAL A 65 -8.15 -5.68 28.08
N GLU A 66 -7.49 -6.40 27.17
CA GLU A 66 -7.41 -7.85 27.25
C GLU A 66 -6.14 -8.36 26.58
N TYR A 67 -5.50 -9.34 27.23
CA TYR A 67 -4.40 -10.13 26.68
C TYR A 67 -4.62 -11.59 27.05
N GLU A 68 -4.76 -12.47 26.06
CA GLU A 68 -5.01 -13.90 26.30
C GLU A 68 -4.28 -14.77 25.26
N GLU A 69 -3.86 -15.95 25.68
CA GLU A 69 -3.41 -17.00 24.76
C GLU A 69 -4.63 -17.73 24.18
N ILE A 70 -4.66 -17.87 22.86
CA ILE A 70 -5.75 -18.52 22.14
C ILE A 70 -5.24 -19.48 21.07
N GLY A 71 -6.09 -20.40 20.63
CA GLY A 71 -5.89 -21.11 19.38
C GLY A 71 -6.10 -20.17 18.19
N ALA A 72 -5.09 -19.98 17.35
CA ALA A 72 -5.15 -19.09 16.18
C ALA A 72 -4.48 -19.72 14.95
N PRO A 73 -4.88 -19.36 13.74
CA PRO A 73 -4.13 -19.71 12.53
C PRO A 73 -2.81 -18.93 12.48
N ASP A 74 -1.83 -19.45 11.72
CA ASP A 74 -0.58 -18.75 11.47
C ASP A 74 -0.84 -17.41 10.76
N GLY A 75 -0.13 -16.36 11.18
CA GLY A 75 -0.26 -15.02 10.65
C GLY A 75 -0.84 -14.02 11.63
N THR A 76 -1.21 -12.85 11.13
CA THR A 76 -1.74 -11.75 11.95
C THR A 76 -3.05 -11.24 11.38
N SER A 77 -4.06 -11.11 12.25
CA SER A 77 -5.34 -10.46 11.97
C SER A 77 -5.45 -9.21 12.83
N ILE A 78 -5.68 -8.05 12.20
CA ILE A 78 -5.90 -6.78 12.89
C ILE A 78 -7.31 -6.32 12.57
N ILE A 79 -8.11 -6.07 13.62
CA ILE A 79 -9.50 -5.69 13.50
C ILE A 79 -9.66 -4.33 14.17
N ILE A 80 -10.05 -3.33 13.39
CA ILE A 80 -10.25 -1.96 13.87
C ILE A 80 -11.74 -1.64 13.82
N ARG A 81 -12.29 -1.22 14.96
CA ARG A 81 -13.68 -0.81 15.08
C ARG A 81 -13.80 0.59 15.66
N ASP A 82 -14.87 1.27 15.35
CA ASP A 82 -15.26 2.55 15.93
C ASP A 82 -14.16 3.62 15.87
N ILE A 83 -13.49 3.75 14.72
CA ILE A 83 -12.43 4.75 14.53
C ILE A 83 -12.93 6.15 14.91
N PHE A 84 -12.11 6.89 15.67
CA PHE A 84 -12.41 8.23 16.20
C PHE A 84 -13.60 8.28 17.18
N TYR A 85 -13.96 7.18 17.84
CA TYR A 85 -15.06 7.18 18.83
C TYR A 85 -14.77 8.14 20.00
N ASN A 86 -13.51 8.24 20.41
CA ASN A 86 -13.03 9.10 21.51
C ASN A 86 -12.49 10.46 21.05
N THR A 87 -12.52 10.76 19.75
CA THR A 87 -12.03 11.99 19.15
C THR A 87 -13.09 12.61 18.22
N PRO A 88 -14.19 13.20 18.78
CA PRO A 88 -15.33 13.69 17.98
C PRO A 88 -14.96 14.74 16.95
N ALA A 89 -13.94 15.57 17.23
CA ALA A 89 -13.45 16.58 16.32
C ALA A 89 -12.89 15.93 15.04
N ARG A 90 -12.06 14.88 15.17
CA ARG A 90 -11.55 14.13 14.01
C ARG A 90 -12.65 13.40 13.25
N ARG A 91 -13.62 12.81 13.97
CA ARG A 91 -14.75 12.10 13.35
C ARG A 91 -15.56 12.99 12.40
N LYS A 92 -15.68 14.29 12.69
CA LYS A 92 -16.39 15.27 11.83
C LYS A 92 -15.72 15.51 10.49
N PHE A 93 -14.43 15.21 10.35
CA PHE A 93 -13.69 15.35 9.09
C PHE A 93 -13.82 14.12 8.17
N LEU A 94 -14.34 12.99 8.67
CA LEU A 94 -14.64 11.85 7.83
C LEU A 94 -15.70 12.23 6.80
N LYS A 95 -15.44 11.89 5.56
CA LYS A 95 -16.38 12.04 4.46
C LYS A 95 -17.42 10.92 4.51
N SER A 96 -18.25 10.81 3.49
CA SER A 96 -19.18 9.70 3.39
C SER A 96 -18.45 8.36 3.30
N ALA A 97 -19.05 7.27 3.80
CA ALA A 97 -18.46 5.93 3.72
C ALA A 97 -18.10 5.52 2.28
N SER A 98 -18.86 5.98 1.30
CA SER A 98 -18.56 5.77 -0.12
C SER A 98 -17.30 6.48 -0.56
N THR A 99 -17.10 7.74 -0.12
CA THR A 99 -15.91 8.53 -0.47
C THR A 99 -14.66 7.95 0.18
N GLU A 100 -14.73 7.62 1.49
CA GLU A 100 -13.61 6.99 2.19
C GLU A 100 -13.29 5.62 1.58
N GLY A 101 -14.31 4.82 1.25
CA GLY A 101 -14.14 3.54 0.58
C GLY A 101 -13.46 3.65 -0.79
N ALA A 102 -13.72 4.71 -1.55
CA ALA A 102 -13.05 4.97 -2.83
C ALA A 102 -11.55 5.29 -2.62
N HIS A 103 -11.20 6.10 -1.62
CA HIS A 103 -9.80 6.39 -1.28
C HIS A 103 -9.04 5.14 -0.82
N ILE A 104 -9.69 4.29 0.02
CA ILE A 104 -9.11 3.02 0.45
C ILE A 104 -8.89 2.10 -0.75
N SER A 105 -9.87 2.01 -1.68
CA SER A 105 -9.75 1.21 -2.89
C SER A 105 -8.54 1.64 -3.72
N GLU A 106 -8.41 2.94 -3.98
CA GLU A 106 -7.28 3.50 -4.71
C GLU A 106 -5.94 3.13 -4.03
N LEU A 107 -5.85 3.24 -2.71
CA LEU A 107 -4.63 2.88 -1.97
C LEU A 107 -4.30 1.39 -2.13
N VAL A 108 -5.29 0.50 -1.98
CA VAL A 108 -5.08 -0.95 -2.12
C VAL A 108 -4.66 -1.32 -3.55
N GLU A 109 -5.21 -0.65 -4.56
CA GLU A 109 -4.79 -0.81 -5.97
C GLU A 109 -3.32 -0.44 -6.16
N LYS A 110 -2.85 0.69 -5.59
CA LYS A 110 -1.44 1.09 -5.63
C LYS A 110 -0.54 0.08 -4.93
N LEU A 111 -0.95 -0.40 -3.74
CA LEU A 111 -0.21 -1.42 -3.01
C LEU A 111 -0.09 -2.73 -3.81
N ALA A 112 -1.15 -3.18 -4.45
CA ALA A 112 -1.13 -4.39 -5.28
C ALA A 112 -0.21 -4.24 -6.50
N MET A 113 -0.22 -3.08 -7.18
CA MET A 113 0.67 -2.81 -8.31
C MET A 113 2.14 -2.69 -7.89
N SER A 114 2.40 -2.13 -6.71
CA SER A 114 3.75 -2.04 -6.15
C SER A 114 4.30 -3.40 -5.73
N ASN A 115 3.45 -4.27 -5.17
CA ASN A 115 3.84 -5.54 -4.54
C ASN A 115 3.21 -6.73 -5.29
N THR A 116 3.61 -6.93 -6.52
CA THR A 116 3.02 -7.93 -7.42
C THR A 116 3.17 -9.38 -6.93
N ASN A 117 4.16 -9.66 -6.07
CA ASN A 117 4.41 -10.98 -5.48
C ASN A 117 3.50 -11.29 -4.28
N ILE A 118 2.70 -10.32 -3.83
CA ILE A 118 1.76 -10.49 -2.71
C ILE A 118 0.36 -10.70 -3.26
N ALA A 119 -0.33 -11.70 -2.72
CA ALA A 119 -1.76 -11.91 -3.00
C ALA A 119 -2.59 -10.95 -2.14
N PHE A 120 -3.35 -10.08 -2.77
CA PHE A 120 -4.25 -9.14 -2.13
C PHE A 120 -5.70 -9.60 -2.31
N LYS A 121 -6.49 -9.48 -1.26
CA LYS A 121 -7.94 -9.59 -1.34
C LYS A 121 -8.57 -8.40 -0.61
N PHE A 122 -9.21 -7.53 -1.34
CA PHE A 122 -9.91 -6.36 -0.79
C PHE A 122 -11.41 -6.54 -0.92
N ILE A 123 -12.10 -6.45 0.22
CA ILE A 123 -13.54 -6.57 0.34
C ILE A 123 -14.08 -5.25 0.87
N SER A 124 -15.10 -4.69 0.22
CA SER A 124 -15.82 -3.51 0.68
C SER A 124 -17.31 -3.78 0.62
N ASN A 125 -18.01 -3.57 1.75
CA ASN A 125 -19.44 -3.83 1.89
C ASN A 125 -19.84 -5.25 1.45
N GLY A 126 -19.05 -6.26 1.84
CA GLY A 126 -19.28 -7.66 1.49
C GLY A 126 -18.96 -8.04 0.03
N GLN A 127 -18.52 -7.10 -0.80
CA GLN A 127 -18.16 -7.35 -2.18
C GLN A 127 -16.64 -7.35 -2.37
N ILE A 128 -16.12 -8.35 -3.08
CA ILE A 128 -14.72 -8.39 -3.50
C ILE A 128 -14.51 -7.30 -4.55
N LYS A 129 -13.66 -6.31 -4.24
CA LYS A 129 -13.29 -5.20 -5.14
C LYS A 129 -11.99 -5.48 -5.87
N LEU A 130 -11.06 -6.17 -5.21
CA LEU A 130 -9.78 -6.60 -5.79
C LEU A 130 -9.42 -7.98 -5.24
N GLN A 131 -8.91 -8.84 -6.11
CA GLN A 131 -8.29 -10.11 -5.71
C GLN A 131 -7.14 -10.43 -6.64
N THR A 132 -5.90 -10.43 -6.13
CA THR A 132 -4.71 -10.81 -6.86
C THR A 132 -4.17 -12.15 -6.36
N ASN A 133 -3.34 -12.81 -7.15
CA ASN A 133 -2.79 -14.12 -6.83
C ASN A 133 -1.32 -14.11 -6.40
N GLY A 134 -0.67 -12.92 -6.37
CA GLY A 134 0.75 -12.81 -6.03
C GLY A 134 1.69 -13.44 -7.05
N SER A 135 1.29 -13.52 -8.32
CA SER A 135 2.09 -14.17 -9.39
C SER A 135 3.34 -13.40 -9.82
N GLY A 136 3.52 -12.18 -9.35
CA GLY A 136 4.57 -11.27 -9.83
C GLY A 136 4.23 -10.57 -11.15
N ASN A 137 3.10 -10.90 -11.79
CA ASN A 137 2.74 -10.37 -13.10
C ASN A 137 1.91 -9.08 -12.98
N LEU A 138 2.56 -7.94 -13.21
CA LEU A 138 1.89 -6.62 -13.16
C LEU A 138 0.77 -6.48 -14.21
N LYS A 139 0.89 -7.12 -15.39
CA LYS A 139 -0.15 -7.03 -16.44
C LYS A 139 -1.46 -7.69 -16.02
N ASP A 140 -1.41 -8.76 -15.22
CA ASP A 140 -2.61 -9.42 -14.71
C ASP A 140 -3.35 -8.51 -13.72
N ILE A 141 -2.60 -7.78 -12.88
CA ILE A 141 -3.18 -6.81 -11.95
C ILE A 141 -3.81 -5.65 -12.72
N VAL A 142 -3.11 -5.11 -13.72
CA VAL A 142 -3.66 -4.05 -14.58
C VAL A 142 -4.90 -4.51 -15.34
N TYR A 143 -4.93 -5.77 -15.80
CA TYR A 143 -6.12 -6.32 -16.44
C TYR A 143 -7.33 -6.36 -15.50
N GLN A 144 -7.13 -6.76 -14.25
CA GLN A 144 -8.20 -6.82 -13.25
C GLN A 144 -8.72 -5.43 -12.88
N LEU A 145 -7.82 -4.45 -12.73
CA LEU A 145 -8.17 -3.10 -12.30
C LEU A 145 -8.77 -2.24 -13.42
N TYR A 146 -8.18 -2.32 -14.60
CA TYR A 146 -8.46 -1.36 -15.70
C TYR A 146 -9.01 -2.03 -16.96
N GLY A 147 -9.13 -3.35 -16.94
CA GLY A 147 -9.75 -4.11 -18.01
C GLY A 147 -8.87 -4.38 -19.22
N LYS A 148 -9.51 -5.02 -20.22
CA LYS A 148 -8.85 -5.58 -21.40
C LYS A 148 -8.22 -4.54 -22.32
N GLU A 149 -8.84 -3.38 -22.45
CA GLU A 149 -8.40 -2.31 -23.35
C GLU A 149 -7.00 -1.84 -22.97
N ILE A 150 -6.81 -1.40 -21.72
CA ILE A 150 -5.53 -0.93 -21.21
C ILE A 150 -4.51 -2.07 -21.22
N SER A 151 -4.88 -3.24 -20.69
CA SER A 151 -3.96 -4.38 -20.58
C SER A 151 -3.39 -4.84 -21.92
N LYS A 152 -4.16 -4.79 -23.00
CA LYS A 152 -3.68 -5.14 -24.35
C LYS A 152 -2.73 -4.12 -24.95
N ALA A 153 -2.83 -2.87 -24.53
CA ALA A 153 -1.98 -1.78 -25.00
C ALA A 153 -0.64 -1.67 -24.26
N LEU A 154 -0.42 -2.51 -23.24
CA LEU A 154 0.78 -2.41 -22.38
C LEU A 154 2.04 -2.85 -23.10
N CYS A 155 3.06 -1.98 -23.03
CA CYS A 155 4.45 -2.25 -23.38
C CYS A 155 5.29 -2.36 -22.10
N ASN A 156 6.20 -3.33 -22.03
CA ASN A 156 7.13 -3.46 -20.92
C ASN A 156 8.19 -2.35 -20.99
N VAL A 157 8.56 -1.86 -19.82
CA VAL A 157 9.70 -0.97 -19.61
C VAL A 157 10.71 -1.71 -18.74
N ASP A 158 11.95 -1.76 -19.19
CA ASP A 158 13.11 -2.23 -18.44
C ASP A 158 14.31 -1.41 -18.87
N TYR A 159 14.80 -0.57 -17.97
CA TYR A 159 15.88 0.37 -18.24
C TYR A 159 16.77 0.51 -17.00
N LYS A 160 18.08 0.49 -17.22
CA LYS A 160 19.07 0.68 -16.15
C LYS A 160 20.19 1.58 -16.63
N LYS A 161 20.44 2.67 -15.91
CA LYS A 161 21.53 3.60 -16.18
C LYS A 161 21.87 4.41 -14.93
N ASP A 162 23.15 4.65 -14.69
CA ASP A 162 23.66 5.57 -13.65
C ASP A 162 23.09 5.31 -12.25
N GLY A 163 22.95 4.02 -11.84
CA GLY A 163 22.38 3.64 -10.54
C GLY A 163 20.84 3.72 -10.45
N ILE A 164 20.18 4.09 -11.54
CA ILE A 164 18.71 4.12 -11.64
C ILE A 164 18.23 2.92 -12.43
N LYS A 165 17.30 2.15 -11.87
CA LYS A 165 16.58 1.11 -12.61
C LYS A 165 15.11 1.50 -12.71
N ILE A 166 14.55 1.46 -13.91
CA ILE A 166 13.14 1.72 -14.19
C ILE A 166 12.54 0.45 -14.79
N SER A 167 11.52 -0.08 -14.15
CA SER A 167 10.81 -1.26 -14.62
C SER A 167 9.29 -1.09 -14.53
N GLY A 168 8.54 -1.88 -15.28
CA GLY A 168 7.09 -1.83 -15.25
C GLY A 168 6.45 -1.82 -16.62
N VAL A 169 5.36 -1.06 -16.77
CA VAL A 169 4.59 -1.00 -18.01
C VAL A 169 4.11 0.41 -18.31
N VAL A 170 4.00 0.73 -19.60
CA VAL A 170 3.33 1.91 -20.14
C VAL A 170 2.31 1.47 -21.18
N ALA A 171 1.19 2.17 -21.33
CA ALA A 171 0.28 1.92 -22.43
C ALA A 171 0.75 2.63 -23.71
N ARG A 172 0.37 2.08 -24.85
CA ARG A 172 0.58 2.75 -26.15
C ARG A 172 -0.21 4.06 -26.22
N PRO A 173 0.21 5.02 -27.06
CA PRO A 173 -0.40 6.36 -27.15
C PRO A 173 -1.89 6.38 -27.50
N GLU A 174 -2.42 5.30 -28.05
CA GLU A 174 -3.85 5.21 -28.38
C GLU A 174 -4.75 5.11 -27.11
N VAL A 175 -4.13 4.74 -25.97
CA VAL A 175 -4.82 4.62 -24.67
C VAL A 175 -4.37 5.75 -23.76
N THR A 176 -5.14 6.83 -23.76
CA THR A 176 -4.86 8.02 -22.95
C THR A 176 -6.06 8.39 -22.06
N ARG A 177 -5.83 9.29 -21.13
CA ARG A 177 -6.85 9.87 -20.25
C ARG A 177 -6.70 11.39 -20.19
N SER A 178 -7.78 12.07 -19.82
CA SER A 178 -7.79 13.53 -19.62
C SER A 178 -7.16 13.97 -18.29
N SER A 179 -6.65 13.05 -17.49
CA SER A 179 -6.01 13.34 -16.20
C SER A 179 -4.89 12.35 -15.91
N ARG A 180 -3.96 12.75 -15.04
CA ARG A 180 -2.80 11.96 -14.58
C ARG A 180 -3.16 10.83 -13.59
N ASN A 181 -4.43 10.56 -13.35
CA ASN A 181 -4.86 9.59 -12.32
C ASN A 181 -4.39 8.16 -12.59
N LEU A 182 -4.01 7.85 -13.84
CA LEU A 182 -3.49 6.54 -14.23
C LEU A 182 -1.96 6.52 -14.42
N GLU A 183 -1.26 7.56 -14.02
CA GLU A 183 0.19 7.56 -13.87
C GLU A 183 0.55 6.99 -12.49
N ASN A 184 0.89 5.70 -12.46
CA ASN A 184 1.25 5.02 -11.23
C ASN A 184 2.78 4.96 -11.12
N ILE A 185 3.34 5.81 -10.28
CA ILE A 185 4.78 5.97 -10.10
C ILE A 185 5.16 5.46 -8.71
N PHE A 186 6.13 4.54 -8.66
CA PHE A 186 6.63 3.96 -7.43
C PHE A 186 8.14 4.17 -7.35
N VAL A 187 8.62 4.74 -6.25
CA VAL A 187 10.06 4.91 -5.98
C VAL A 187 10.41 4.08 -4.74
N ASN A 188 11.33 3.14 -4.91
CA ASN A 188 11.71 2.17 -3.87
C ASN A 188 10.47 1.52 -3.19
N GLY A 189 9.49 1.10 -4.00
CA GLY A 189 8.25 0.48 -3.55
C GLY A 189 7.15 1.43 -3.07
N ARG A 190 7.42 2.72 -2.89
CA ARG A 190 6.44 3.72 -2.42
C ARG A 190 5.76 4.43 -3.57
N TYR A 191 4.44 4.50 -3.53
CA TYR A 191 3.67 5.32 -4.48
C TYR A 191 3.94 6.81 -4.23
N ILE A 192 4.25 7.53 -5.30
CA ILE A 192 4.45 8.97 -5.25
C ILE A 192 3.63 9.69 -6.34
N LYS A 193 3.35 10.96 -6.09
CA LYS A 193 2.86 11.91 -7.09
C LYS A 193 3.93 12.97 -7.24
N ASP A 194 4.60 12.98 -8.39
CA ASP A 194 5.67 13.93 -8.67
C ASP A 194 5.51 14.50 -10.08
N ASN A 195 5.48 15.82 -10.17
CA ASN A 195 5.24 16.51 -11.44
C ASN A 195 6.45 16.44 -12.39
N ILE A 196 7.67 16.32 -11.86
CA ILE A 196 8.89 16.24 -12.68
C ILE A 196 8.93 14.89 -13.37
N ILE A 197 8.69 13.81 -12.62
CA ILE A 197 8.65 12.45 -13.18
C ILE A 197 7.48 12.31 -14.16
N SER A 198 6.28 12.79 -13.79
CA SER A 198 5.12 12.78 -14.69
C SER A 198 5.43 13.50 -15.99
N LYS A 199 6.03 14.69 -15.91
CA LYS A 199 6.42 15.47 -17.10
C LYS A 199 7.47 14.74 -17.95
N ALA A 200 8.46 14.11 -17.34
CA ALA A 200 9.48 13.34 -18.06
C ALA A 200 8.85 12.13 -18.79
N ILE A 201 7.86 11.46 -18.17
CA ILE A 201 7.12 10.37 -18.82
C ILE A 201 6.34 10.90 -20.03
N GLU A 202 5.58 12.00 -19.88
CA GLU A 202 4.83 12.63 -20.95
C GLU A 202 5.74 13.07 -22.12
N ASP A 203 6.87 13.71 -21.81
CA ASP A 203 7.86 14.15 -22.81
C ASP A 203 8.48 12.97 -23.57
N GLY A 204 8.61 11.81 -22.92
CA GLY A 204 9.06 10.57 -23.56
C GLY A 204 8.12 10.06 -24.67
N PHE A 205 6.84 10.41 -24.62
CA PHE A 205 5.89 10.11 -25.70
C PHE A 205 6.03 11.09 -26.89
N GLY A 206 6.59 12.29 -26.68
CA GLY A 206 6.73 13.33 -27.70
C GLY A 206 5.40 13.71 -28.35
N ASP A 207 5.39 13.88 -29.65
CA ASP A 207 4.21 14.28 -30.45
C ASP A 207 3.11 13.19 -30.56
N ARG A 208 3.33 12.02 -29.94
CA ARG A 208 2.35 10.92 -29.93
C ARG A 208 1.23 11.11 -28.93
N LEU A 209 1.40 12.00 -27.95
CA LEU A 209 0.31 12.39 -27.03
C LEU A 209 -0.32 13.68 -27.52
N MET A 210 -1.66 13.67 -27.59
CA MET A 210 -2.40 14.90 -27.84
C MET A 210 -2.30 15.83 -26.62
N GLN A 211 -2.45 17.11 -26.84
CA GLN A 211 -2.47 18.12 -25.77
C GLN A 211 -3.55 17.76 -24.72
N HIS A 212 -3.20 17.85 -23.44
CA HIS A 212 -4.05 17.49 -22.29
C HIS A 212 -4.48 16.00 -22.27
N GLN A 213 -3.73 15.13 -22.92
CA GLN A 213 -3.88 13.69 -22.79
C GLN A 213 -2.68 13.11 -22.03
N TYR A 214 -2.96 12.18 -21.15
CA TYR A 214 -1.98 11.57 -20.24
C TYR A 214 -1.94 10.06 -20.44
N PRO A 215 -0.76 9.43 -20.41
CA PRO A 215 -0.64 8.01 -20.65
C PRO A 215 -1.08 7.22 -19.40
N PHE A 216 -1.43 5.95 -19.61
CA PHE A 216 -1.40 4.99 -18.51
C PHE A 216 0.05 4.53 -18.31
N CYS A 217 0.53 4.56 -17.09
CA CYS A 217 1.76 3.89 -16.71
C CYS A 217 1.68 3.27 -15.32
N ALA A 218 2.48 2.23 -15.09
CA ALA A 218 2.80 1.70 -13.78
C ALA A 218 4.30 1.40 -13.77
N LEU A 219 5.08 2.35 -13.26
CA LEU A 219 6.54 2.36 -13.32
C LEU A 219 7.14 2.33 -11.93
N LYS A 220 8.12 1.45 -11.75
CA LYS A 220 8.92 1.30 -10.54
C LYS A 220 10.31 1.86 -10.80
N PHE A 221 10.71 2.80 -9.98
CA PHE A 221 12.04 3.39 -9.94
C PHE A 221 12.78 2.82 -8.73
N GLU A 222 13.86 2.11 -8.97
CA GLU A 222 14.78 1.64 -7.94
C GLU A 222 16.01 2.55 -7.97
N LEU A 223 16.29 3.21 -6.86
CA LEU A 223 17.37 4.18 -6.68
C LEU A 223 18.26 3.73 -5.55
N ASP A 224 19.57 3.54 -5.83
CA ASP A 224 20.55 3.18 -4.81
C ASP A 224 20.83 4.39 -3.90
N GLY A 225 20.76 4.20 -2.58
CA GLY A 225 21.21 5.18 -1.59
C GLY A 225 20.31 6.43 -1.43
N VAL A 226 19.09 6.41 -1.95
CA VAL A 226 18.15 7.52 -1.79
C VAL A 226 17.08 7.17 -0.77
N ASP A 227 17.08 7.86 0.36
CA ASP A 227 15.94 7.91 1.27
C ASP A 227 14.81 8.72 0.62
N VAL A 228 13.81 8.03 0.13
CA VAL A 228 12.60 8.68 -0.39
C VAL A 228 11.76 9.16 0.78
N ASN A 229 12.06 10.34 1.27
CA ASN A 229 11.28 11.00 2.29
C ASN A 229 10.04 11.63 1.63
N VAL A 230 8.98 10.84 1.50
CA VAL A 230 7.70 11.32 0.98
C VAL A 230 6.93 11.91 2.15
N HIS A 231 7.16 13.18 2.42
CA HIS A 231 6.19 13.97 3.16
C HIS A 231 5.11 14.45 2.17
N PRO A 232 3.84 14.13 2.42
CA PRO A 232 2.74 14.73 1.68
C PRO A 232 2.60 16.20 2.02
#